data_1e5c64cd62069b102f17a20bd1d63119
#
_entry.id   1e5c64cd62069b102f17a20bd1d63119
#
_cell.length_a   1.000
_cell.length_b   1.000
_cell.length_c   1.000
_cell.angle_alpha   90.00
_cell.angle_beta   90.00
_cell.angle_gamma   90.00
#
_symmetry.space_group_name_H-M   'P 1'
#
loop_
_entity.id
_entity.type
_entity.pdbx_description
1 polymer ?
#
loop_
_entity_poly.entity_id
_entity_poly.type
_entity_poly.pdbx_seq_one_letter_code
_entity_poly.pdbx_strand_id
1 'polypeptide(L)'
;VIDANIITPNVALQLGLPPRPNNNLNGALKHDYSIFDAISQHASGLDVIPAGLSIFGTKNGFSGSMRDALTPLEEKYEIVIMDCGIGLWGSDIKTLNAADEVLIVTNPELPALIDSLKALKMAEKMSIPVRGIILNKVTGSSYELKDETVKGILNNYPIIAKIPFDKNVSKSLGARNPIVLNKPNSPAAHAFKRLAGDLIGEKYKENIFWKTVNKFRGVA
;
A
#
# COMPACT_ATOMS: atom_id res chain seq x y z
N VAL A 1 7.65 -6.01 3.07
CA VAL A 1 7.06 -5.01 2.16
C VAL A 1 7.98 -4.80 0.97
N ILE A 2 7.43 -4.67 -0.23
CA ILE A 2 8.19 -4.46 -1.46
C ILE A 2 7.76 -3.14 -2.08
N ASP A 3 8.72 -2.25 -2.37
CA ASP A 3 8.49 -1.06 -3.18
C ASP A 3 8.48 -1.47 -4.65
N ALA A 4 7.30 -1.75 -5.17
CA ALA A 4 7.12 -2.15 -6.57
C ALA A 4 6.88 -0.94 -7.50
N ASN A 5 6.84 0.28 -6.96
CA ASN A 5 6.81 1.51 -7.73
C ASN A 5 8.22 1.86 -8.25
N ILE A 6 8.64 1.20 -9.31
CA ILE A 6 9.99 1.32 -9.88
C ILE A 6 10.26 2.73 -10.45
N ILE A 7 9.21 3.47 -10.82
CA ILE A 7 9.35 4.80 -11.44
C ILE A 7 9.57 5.88 -10.39
N THR A 8 8.82 5.85 -9.30
CA THR A 8 8.89 6.83 -8.21
C THR A 8 8.96 6.13 -6.85
N PRO A 9 10.04 5.39 -6.57
CA PRO A 9 10.19 4.63 -5.34
C PRO A 9 10.25 5.55 -4.12
N ASN A 10 9.53 5.21 -3.07
CA ASN A 10 9.45 6.05 -1.89
C ASN A 10 9.33 5.30 -0.54
N VAL A 11 9.08 3.99 -0.55
CA VAL A 11 8.86 3.21 0.68
C VAL A 11 10.07 3.28 1.61
N ALA A 12 11.27 3.07 1.10
CA ALA A 12 12.48 3.16 1.92
C ALA A 12 12.68 4.55 2.53
N LEU A 13 12.41 5.61 1.75
CA LEU A 13 12.52 7.00 2.22
C LEU A 13 11.52 7.30 3.33
N GLN A 14 10.28 6.83 3.19
CA GLN A 14 9.21 7.01 4.18
C GLN A 14 9.50 6.26 5.48
N LEU A 15 10.21 5.14 5.40
CA LEU A 15 10.63 4.32 6.53
C LEU A 15 11.96 4.75 7.14
N GLY A 16 12.63 5.78 6.59
CA GLY A 16 13.94 6.24 7.08
C GLY A 16 15.09 5.28 6.79
N LEU A 17 14.89 4.34 5.87
CA LEU A 17 15.94 3.42 5.46
C LEU A 17 16.96 4.13 4.55
N PRO A 18 18.26 3.80 4.65
CA PRO A 18 19.26 4.37 3.76
C PRO A 18 19.05 3.88 2.31
N PRO A 19 19.33 4.73 1.32
CA PRO A 19 19.32 4.30 -0.08
C PRO A 19 20.28 3.13 -0.32
N ARG A 20 19.83 2.14 -1.09
CA ARG A 20 20.66 1.00 -1.51
C ARG A 20 20.82 1.02 -3.03
N PRO A 21 21.90 1.59 -3.56
CA PRO A 21 22.08 1.70 -5.01
C PRO A 21 22.26 0.34 -5.69
N ASN A 22 22.87 -0.63 -5.01
CA ASN A 22 23.24 -1.92 -5.60
C ASN A 22 22.31 -3.08 -5.19
N ASN A 23 21.77 -3.10 -3.97
CA ASN A 23 20.96 -4.19 -3.47
C ASN A 23 19.50 -3.74 -3.33
N ASN A 24 18.71 -3.88 -4.40
CA ASN A 24 17.33 -3.40 -4.50
C ASN A 24 16.52 -4.31 -5.44
N LEU A 25 15.22 -4.11 -5.50
CA LEU A 25 14.30 -4.89 -6.34
C LEU A 25 14.76 -4.97 -7.81
N ASN A 26 15.23 -3.85 -8.37
CA ASN A 26 15.59 -3.77 -9.79
C ASN A 26 16.72 -4.72 -10.17
N GLY A 27 17.74 -4.86 -9.33
CA GLY A 27 18.84 -5.81 -9.57
C GLY A 27 18.40 -7.25 -9.36
N ALA A 28 17.59 -7.53 -8.33
CA ALA A 28 17.05 -8.87 -8.13
C ALA A 28 16.18 -9.32 -9.32
N LEU A 29 15.37 -8.41 -9.90
CA LEU A 29 14.58 -8.69 -11.12
C LEU A 29 15.40 -8.88 -12.38
N LYS A 30 16.65 -8.44 -12.40
CA LYS A 30 17.62 -8.70 -13.48
C LYS A 30 18.45 -9.96 -13.26
N HIS A 31 18.22 -10.64 -12.13
CA HIS A 31 19.01 -11.78 -11.68
C HIS A 31 20.50 -11.45 -11.41
N ASP A 32 20.81 -10.19 -11.08
CA ASP A 32 22.17 -9.78 -10.69
C ASP A 32 22.56 -10.40 -9.34
N TYR A 33 21.56 -10.70 -8.48
CA TYR A 33 21.69 -11.31 -7.16
C TYR A 33 20.34 -11.88 -6.67
N SER A 34 20.35 -12.59 -5.55
CA SER A 34 19.14 -13.14 -4.94
C SER A 34 18.20 -12.03 -4.44
N ILE A 35 16.88 -12.28 -4.49
CA ILE A 35 15.89 -11.37 -3.90
C ILE A 35 16.13 -11.15 -2.40
N PHE A 36 16.71 -12.11 -1.69
CA PHE A 36 17.05 -12.00 -0.27
C PHE A 36 18.17 -10.98 -0.02
N ASP A 37 19.08 -10.77 -0.97
CA ASP A 37 20.16 -9.78 -0.86
C ASP A 37 19.62 -8.33 -0.95
N ALA A 38 18.42 -8.16 -1.53
CA ALA A 38 17.75 -6.88 -1.62
C ALA A 38 17.01 -6.49 -0.32
N ILE A 39 16.90 -7.37 0.66
CA ILE A 39 16.18 -7.11 1.91
C ILE A 39 16.94 -6.10 2.78
N SER A 40 16.22 -5.10 3.24
CA SER A 40 16.64 -4.13 4.27
C SER A 40 15.75 -4.31 5.49
N GLN A 41 16.32 -4.51 6.65
CA GLN A 41 15.55 -4.65 7.89
C GLN A 41 15.31 -3.28 8.53
N HIS A 42 14.06 -2.93 8.76
CA HIS A 42 13.67 -1.76 9.52
C HIS A 42 13.74 -2.05 11.03
N ALA A 43 13.99 -1.02 11.85
CA ALA A 43 14.11 -1.15 13.32
C ALA A 43 12.85 -1.73 14.01
N SER A 44 11.69 -1.69 13.36
CA SER A 44 10.46 -2.32 13.85
C SER A 44 10.38 -3.83 13.61
N GLY A 45 11.37 -4.43 12.97
CA GLY A 45 11.36 -5.83 12.55
C GLY A 45 10.74 -6.06 11.16
N LEU A 46 10.28 -5.00 10.48
CA LEU A 46 9.74 -5.08 9.13
C LEU A 46 10.88 -5.29 8.13
N ASP A 47 10.79 -6.33 7.31
CA ASP A 47 11.67 -6.55 6.17
C ASP A 47 11.14 -5.78 4.95
N VAL A 48 12.03 -5.04 4.29
CA VAL A 48 11.71 -4.13 3.18
C VAL A 48 12.62 -4.41 2.00
N ILE A 49 12.04 -4.57 0.82
CA ILE A 49 12.77 -4.63 -0.45
C ILE A 49 12.54 -3.29 -1.16
N PRO A 50 13.52 -2.37 -1.16
CA PRO A 50 13.39 -1.09 -1.84
C PRO A 50 13.52 -1.24 -3.35
N ALA A 51 12.86 -0.40 -4.13
CA ALA A 51 13.18 -0.24 -5.53
C ALA A 51 14.45 0.61 -5.74
N GLY A 52 15.09 0.44 -6.89
CA GLY A 52 16.28 1.19 -7.24
C GLY A 52 15.96 2.63 -7.66
N LEU A 53 16.80 3.58 -7.26
CA LEU A 53 16.65 5.01 -7.59
C LEU A 53 17.19 5.38 -8.99
N SER A 54 17.65 4.41 -9.78
CA SER A 54 18.28 4.68 -11.09
C SER A 54 17.23 4.91 -12.18
N ILE A 55 17.23 6.11 -12.75
CA ILE A 55 16.42 6.49 -13.93
C ILE A 55 16.86 5.79 -15.22
N PHE A 56 18.10 5.32 -15.30
CA PHE A 56 18.67 4.74 -16.52
C PHE A 56 18.30 3.27 -16.76
N GLY A 57 17.74 2.59 -15.78
CA GLY A 57 17.35 1.18 -15.89
C GLY A 57 15.86 0.90 -16.16
N THR A 58 15.03 1.96 -16.22
CA THR A 58 13.56 1.82 -16.18
C THR A 58 12.88 1.97 -17.55
N LYS A 59 13.57 2.47 -18.58
CA LYS A 59 12.95 2.78 -19.90
C LYS A 59 12.29 1.57 -20.58
N ASN A 60 12.75 0.35 -20.31
CA ASN A 60 12.21 -0.88 -20.94
C ASN A 60 11.55 -1.84 -19.91
N GLY A 61 11.36 -1.41 -18.65
CA GLY A 61 10.95 -2.32 -17.58
C GLY A 61 12.02 -3.40 -17.31
N PHE A 62 11.66 -4.42 -16.57
CA PHE A 62 12.49 -5.62 -16.40
C PHE A 62 11.99 -6.73 -17.34
N SER A 63 12.91 -7.58 -17.83
CA SER A 63 12.59 -8.63 -18.81
C SER A 63 12.00 -9.90 -18.19
N GLY A 64 12.03 -10.06 -16.87
CA GLY A 64 11.56 -11.26 -16.15
C GLY A 64 10.10 -11.21 -15.72
N SER A 65 9.67 -12.31 -15.08
CA SER A 65 8.41 -12.40 -14.34
C SER A 65 8.64 -11.88 -12.92
N MET A 66 7.80 -10.91 -12.49
CA MET A 66 7.81 -10.45 -11.11
C MET A 66 7.42 -11.60 -10.16
N ARG A 67 6.43 -12.41 -10.52
CA ARG A 67 6.00 -13.56 -9.72
C ARG A 67 7.14 -14.54 -9.47
N ASP A 68 7.88 -14.94 -10.51
CA ASP A 68 8.98 -15.91 -10.36
C ASP A 68 10.09 -15.35 -9.46
N ALA A 69 10.39 -14.07 -9.58
CA ALA A 69 11.39 -13.41 -8.73
C ALA A 69 10.96 -13.33 -7.26
N LEU A 70 9.65 -13.27 -6.98
CA LEU A 70 9.11 -13.15 -5.62
C LEU A 70 8.75 -14.51 -4.99
N THR A 71 8.56 -15.57 -5.78
CA THR A 71 8.23 -16.92 -5.29
C THR A 71 9.11 -17.40 -4.11
N PRO A 72 10.44 -17.18 -4.09
CA PRO A 72 11.26 -17.58 -2.95
C PRO A 72 10.88 -16.92 -1.62
N LEU A 73 10.17 -15.78 -1.65
CA LEU A 73 9.72 -15.11 -0.44
C LEU A 73 8.53 -15.81 0.21
N GLU A 74 7.73 -16.59 -0.54
CA GLU A 74 6.56 -17.32 -0.05
C GLU A 74 6.95 -18.38 1.00
N GLU A 75 8.16 -18.94 0.90
CA GLU A 75 8.69 -19.89 1.89
C GLU A 75 9.08 -19.22 3.22
N LYS A 76 9.33 -17.91 3.20
CA LYS A 76 9.86 -17.17 4.36
C LYS A 76 8.81 -16.27 5.03
N TYR A 77 7.85 -15.75 4.26
CA TYR A 77 6.90 -14.75 4.73
C TYR A 77 5.46 -15.22 4.53
N GLU A 78 4.65 -15.12 5.57
CA GLU A 78 3.20 -15.38 5.50
C GLU A 78 2.47 -14.31 4.69
N ILE A 79 2.97 -13.06 4.72
CA ILE A 79 2.36 -11.91 4.03
C ILE A 79 3.44 -11.09 3.34
N VAL A 80 3.26 -10.87 2.05
CA VAL A 80 4.08 -9.97 1.24
C VAL A 80 3.19 -8.85 0.71
N ILE A 81 3.49 -7.60 1.08
CA ILE A 81 2.76 -6.42 0.60
C ILE A 81 3.60 -5.72 -0.46
N MET A 82 3.04 -5.54 -1.65
CA MET A 82 3.66 -4.80 -2.74
C MET A 82 3.03 -3.40 -2.84
N ASP A 83 3.82 -2.35 -2.64
CA ASP A 83 3.41 -0.96 -2.88
C ASP A 83 3.57 -0.65 -4.37
N CYS A 84 2.43 -0.57 -5.06
CA CYS A 84 2.38 -0.39 -6.51
C CYS A 84 2.12 1.07 -6.88
N GLY A 85 2.69 1.52 -7.99
CA GLY A 85 2.32 2.79 -8.61
C GLY A 85 0.87 2.77 -9.13
N ILE A 86 0.30 3.96 -9.34
CA ILE A 86 -1.06 4.14 -9.89
C ILE A 86 -1.08 3.94 -11.42
N GLY A 87 0.09 3.84 -12.05
CA GLY A 87 0.23 3.72 -13.50
C GLY A 87 -0.22 2.34 -14.00
N LEU A 88 -1.01 2.30 -15.07
CA LEU A 88 -1.43 1.06 -15.72
C LEU A 88 -0.45 0.66 -16.85
N TRP A 89 0.85 0.95 -16.68
CA TRP A 89 1.86 0.77 -17.72
C TRP A 89 2.93 -0.26 -17.30
N GLY A 90 3.30 -1.12 -18.22
CA GLY A 90 4.51 -1.95 -18.18
C GLY A 90 4.79 -2.66 -16.84
N SER A 91 5.54 -2.02 -15.96
CA SER A 91 5.93 -2.55 -14.65
C SER A 91 4.77 -2.80 -13.71
N ASP A 92 3.76 -1.91 -13.72
CA ASP A 92 2.61 -2.02 -12.80
C ASP A 92 1.74 -3.23 -13.14
N ILE A 93 1.56 -3.52 -14.44
CA ILE A 93 0.85 -4.73 -14.93
C ILE A 93 1.59 -5.99 -14.47
N LYS A 94 2.94 -6.00 -14.55
CA LYS A 94 3.74 -7.14 -14.10
C LYS A 94 3.66 -7.33 -12.59
N THR A 95 3.61 -6.24 -11.84
CA THR A 95 3.43 -6.26 -10.39
C THR A 95 2.06 -6.79 -10.01
N LEU A 96 0.99 -6.30 -10.65
CA LEU A 96 -0.36 -6.82 -10.44
C LEU A 96 -0.41 -8.33 -10.70
N ASN A 97 0.20 -8.80 -11.78
CA ASN A 97 0.21 -10.22 -12.14
C ASN A 97 0.97 -11.12 -11.14
N ALA A 98 1.78 -10.54 -10.28
CA ALA A 98 2.48 -11.24 -9.22
C ALA A 98 1.67 -11.32 -7.90
N ALA A 99 0.58 -10.56 -7.79
CA ALA A 99 -0.25 -10.53 -6.59
C ALA A 99 -1.29 -11.66 -6.59
N ASP A 100 -1.62 -12.17 -5.43
CA ASP A 100 -2.72 -13.12 -5.22
C ASP A 100 -4.04 -12.39 -5.02
N GLU A 101 -4.02 -11.18 -4.45
CA GLU A 101 -5.16 -10.29 -4.28
C GLU A 101 -4.74 -8.83 -4.31
N VAL A 102 -5.69 -7.94 -4.58
CA VAL A 102 -5.46 -6.49 -4.66
C VAL A 102 -6.32 -5.74 -3.66
N LEU A 103 -5.71 -4.75 -3.00
CA LEU A 103 -6.38 -3.72 -2.22
C LEU A 103 -6.34 -2.41 -3.00
N ILE A 104 -7.49 -1.81 -3.25
CA ILE A 104 -7.57 -0.50 -3.91
C ILE A 104 -7.58 0.59 -2.83
N VAL A 105 -6.58 1.45 -2.83
CA VAL A 105 -6.50 2.61 -1.93
C VAL A 105 -6.82 3.87 -2.72
N THR A 106 -7.81 4.63 -2.27
CA THR A 106 -8.27 5.85 -2.95
C THR A 106 -8.73 6.92 -1.95
N ASN A 107 -8.86 8.17 -2.42
CA ASN A 107 -9.49 9.24 -1.65
C ASN A 107 -10.95 9.42 -2.09
N PRO A 108 -11.83 10.00 -1.25
CA PRO A 108 -13.23 10.27 -1.62
C PRO A 108 -13.37 11.51 -2.54
N GLU A 109 -12.60 11.53 -3.63
CA GLU A 109 -12.50 12.59 -4.62
C GLU A 109 -12.65 12.01 -6.03
N LEU A 110 -13.41 12.66 -6.90
CA LEU A 110 -13.75 12.12 -8.21
C LEU A 110 -12.53 11.72 -9.07
N PRO A 111 -11.44 12.53 -9.18
CA PRO A 111 -10.27 12.13 -9.96
C PRO A 111 -9.63 10.84 -9.43
N ALA A 112 -9.45 10.73 -8.10
CA ALA A 112 -8.87 9.55 -7.46
C ALA A 112 -9.73 8.30 -7.68
N LEU A 113 -11.06 8.43 -7.63
CA LEU A 113 -11.98 7.33 -7.89
C LEU A 113 -11.93 6.86 -9.35
N ILE A 114 -11.78 7.77 -10.31
CA ILE A 114 -11.64 7.40 -11.73
C ILE A 114 -10.35 6.61 -11.97
N ASP A 115 -9.24 7.01 -11.36
CA ASP A 115 -7.99 6.25 -11.47
C ASP A 115 -8.10 4.88 -10.78
N SER A 116 -8.75 4.84 -9.62
CA SER A 116 -9.04 3.58 -8.91
C SER A 116 -9.96 2.65 -9.71
N LEU A 117 -10.94 3.19 -10.41
CA LEU A 117 -11.81 2.41 -11.31
C LEU A 117 -11.02 1.77 -12.46
N LYS A 118 -10.02 2.49 -13.02
CA LYS A 118 -9.13 1.92 -14.03
C LYS A 118 -8.30 0.75 -13.48
N ALA A 119 -7.72 0.93 -12.28
CA ALA A 119 -6.96 -0.12 -11.60
C ALA A 119 -7.84 -1.35 -11.29
N LEU A 120 -9.05 -1.12 -10.82
CA LEU A 120 -10.04 -2.16 -10.55
C LEU A 120 -10.39 -2.94 -11.83
N LYS A 121 -10.70 -2.25 -12.92
CA LYS A 121 -10.97 -2.91 -14.21
C LYS A 121 -9.77 -3.68 -14.75
N MET A 122 -8.56 -3.23 -14.49
CA MET A 122 -7.35 -3.96 -14.87
C MET A 122 -7.23 -5.25 -14.05
N ALA A 123 -7.42 -5.21 -12.73
CA ALA A 123 -7.41 -6.40 -11.87
C ALA A 123 -8.49 -7.40 -12.33
N GLU A 124 -9.71 -6.94 -12.61
CA GLU A 124 -10.80 -7.77 -13.16
C GLU A 124 -10.40 -8.43 -14.48
N LYS A 125 -9.83 -7.66 -15.42
CA LYS A 125 -9.37 -8.16 -16.72
C LYS A 125 -8.28 -9.23 -16.59
N MET A 126 -7.45 -9.12 -15.55
CA MET A 126 -6.38 -10.07 -15.25
C MET A 126 -6.86 -11.22 -14.35
N SER A 127 -8.13 -11.24 -13.99
CA SER A 127 -8.73 -12.24 -13.08
C SER A 127 -8.06 -12.27 -11.70
N ILE A 128 -7.55 -11.12 -11.24
CA ILE A 128 -6.95 -11.00 -9.91
C ILE A 128 -8.04 -10.56 -8.92
N PRO A 129 -8.26 -11.29 -7.83
CA PRO A 129 -9.26 -10.95 -6.83
C PRO A 129 -9.03 -9.56 -6.23
N VAL A 130 -10.07 -8.74 -6.19
CA VAL A 130 -10.04 -7.46 -5.47
C VAL A 130 -10.73 -7.65 -4.12
N ARG A 131 -9.95 -7.58 -3.04
CA ARG A 131 -10.43 -7.79 -1.68
C ARG A 131 -11.34 -6.66 -1.19
N GLY A 132 -11.08 -5.44 -1.64
CA GLY A 132 -11.94 -4.30 -1.31
C GLY A 132 -11.26 -2.95 -1.48
N ILE A 133 -12.01 -1.91 -1.13
CA ILE A 133 -11.64 -0.51 -1.25
C ILE A 133 -11.28 0.05 0.13
N ILE A 134 -10.16 0.76 0.21
CA ILE A 134 -9.76 1.54 1.37
C ILE A 134 -9.91 3.01 1.01
N LEU A 135 -10.85 3.71 1.67
CA LEU A 135 -10.98 5.16 1.54
C LEU A 135 -10.00 5.85 2.46
N ASN A 136 -9.05 6.56 1.89
CA ASN A 136 -8.02 7.29 2.63
C ASN A 136 -8.36 8.78 2.71
N LYS A 137 -7.79 9.46 3.72
CA LYS A 137 -7.96 10.91 3.97
C LYS A 137 -9.42 11.35 4.12
N VAL A 138 -10.27 10.51 4.68
CA VAL A 138 -11.68 10.86 4.94
C VAL A 138 -11.76 11.96 5.98
N THR A 139 -12.42 13.08 5.64
CA THR A 139 -12.60 14.24 6.56
C THR A 139 -13.97 14.25 7.20
N GLY A 140 -14.98 13.60 6.59
CA GLY A 140 -16.37 13.64 7.00
C GLY A 140 -17.07 14.96 6.66
N SER A 141 -16.48 15.76 5.78
CA SER A 141 -17.04 17.04 5.36
C SER A 141 -18.21 16.86 4.38
N SER A 142 -19.12 17.84 4.34
CA SER A 142 -20.34 17.79 3.50
C SER A 142 -20.06 17.79 2.00
N TYR A 143 -18.86 18.18 1.58
CA TYR A 143 -18.43 18.20 0.18
C TYR A 143 -17.66 16.94 -0.24
N GLU A 144 -17.40 16.00 0.67
CA GLU A 144 -16.88 14.68 0.31
C GLU A 144 -17.95 13.84 -0.39
N LEU A 145 -17.50 13.01 -1.31
CA LEU A 145 -18.40 12.04 -1.95
C LEU A 145 -18.91 11.03 -0.91
N LYS A 146 -20.21 10.81 -0.93
CA LYS A 146 -20.87 9.85 -0.05
C LYS A 146 -20.49 8.41 -0.45
N ASP A 147 -20.54 7.50 0.51
CA ASP A 147 -20.20 6.09 0.31
C ASP A 147 -20.98 5.44 -0.83
N GLU A 148 -22.26 5.76 -0.96
CA GLU A 148 -23.12 5.24 -2.03
C GLU A 148 -22.61 5.68 -3.40
N THR A 149 -22.19 6.94 -3.52
CA THR A 149 -21.61 7.48 -4.76
C THR A 149 -20.26 6.81 -5.06
N VAL A 150 -19.41 6.67 -4.04
CA VAL A 150 -18.12 5.98 -4.17
C VAL A 150 -18.30 4.54 -4.63
N LYS A 151 -19.19 3.78 -3.97
CA LYS A 151 -19.54 2.41 -4.35
C LYS A 151 -20.08 2.32 -5.76
N GLY A 152 -21.01 3.23 -6.14
CA GLY A 152 -21.56 3.26 -7.49
C GLY A 152 -20.49 3.46 -8.57
N ILE A 153 -19.51 4.35 -8.33
CA ILE A 153 -18.37 4.56 -9.25
C ILE A 153 -17.47 3.33 -9.32
N LEU A 154 -17.23 2.67 -8.20
CA LEU A 154 -16.30 1.54 -8.07
C LEU A 154 -17.00 0.17 -8.15
N ASN A 155 -18.00 0.03 -9.04
CA ASN A 155 -18.70 -1.22 -9.35
C ASN A 155 -19.26 -1.96 -8.11
N ASN A 156 -19.68 -1.22 -7.07
CA ASN A 156 -20.18 -1.75 -5.81
C ASN A 156 -19.21 -2.63 -5.01
N TYR A 157 -17.91 -2.52 -5.27
CA TYR A 157 -16.92 -3.19 -4.42
C TYR A 157 -17.03 -2.71 -2.97
N PRO A 158 -16.81 -3.61 -1.99
CA PRO A 158 -16.95 -3.27 -0.58
C PRO A 158 -15.89 -2.25 -0.14
N ILE A 159 -16.31 -1.21 0.57
CA ILE A 159 -15.39 -0.35 1.32
C ILE A 159 -15.07 -1.08 2.62
N ILE A 160 -13.85 -1.60 2.73
CA ILE A 160 -13.42 -2.41 3.87
C ILE A 160 -12.77 -1.58 4.98
N ALA A 161 -12.29 -0.38 4.66
CA ALA A 161 -11.75 0.53 5.66
C ALA A 161 -11.88 1.99 5.24
N LYS A 162 -11.99 2.86 6.25
CA LYS A 162 -11.88 4.32 6.11
C LYS A 162 -10.76 4.82 7.01
N ILE A 163 -9.77 5.44 6.39
CA ILE A 163 -8.65 6.06 7.11
C ILE A 163 -8.93 7.56 7.20
N PRO A 164 -9.11 8.12 8.41
CA PRO A 164 -9.41 9.53 8.55
C PRO A 164 -8.23 10.41 8.14
N PHE A 165 -8.54 11.60 7.64
CA PHE A 165 -7.53 12.64 7.47
C PHE A 165 -6.92 12.96 8.84
N ASP A 166 -5.62 12.82 8.95
CA ASP A 166 -4.87 13.09 10.17
C ASP A 166 -3.55 13.80 9.82
N LYS A 167 -3.44 15.06 10.25
CA LYS A 167 -2.21 15.85 10.03
C LYS A 167 -0.94 15.24 10.66
N ASN A 168 -1.12 14.31 11.62
CA ASN A 168 0.01 13.57 12.17
C ASN A 168 0.63 12.59 11.17
N VAL A 169 -0.11 12.16 10.14
CA VAL A 169 0.45 11.35 9.04
C VAL A 169 1.54 12.13 8.32
N SER A 170 1.27 13.36 7.88
CA SER A 170 2.28 14.20 7.21
C SER A 170 3.48 14.49 8.12
N LYS A 171 3.24 14.73 9.42
CA LYS A 171 4.33 14.93 10.40
C LYS A 171 5.18 13.66 10.55
N SER A 172 4.55 12.50 10.57
CA SER A 172 5.24 11.20 10.68
C SER A 172 6.06 10.90 9.44
N LEU A 173 5.53 11.19 8.24
CA LEU A 173 6.28 11.10 6.98
C LEU A 173 7.50 12.01 6.97
N GLY A 174 7.36 13.28 7.41
CA GLY A 174 8.48 14.21 7.54
C GLY A 174 9.55 13.73 8.55
N ALA A 175 9.13 13.01 9.58
CA ALA A 175 10.02 12.36 10.55
C ALA A 175 10.57 11.01 10.05
N ARG A 176 10.19 10.55 8.85
CA ARG A 176 10.55 9.24 8.30
C ARG A 176 10.25 8.09 9.26
N ASN A 177 9.15 8.19 9.98
CA ASN A 177 8.74 7.19 10.96
C ASN A 177 7.22 6.95 10.80
N PRO A 178 6.78 5.73 10.48
CA PRO A 178 5.37 5.42 10.25
C PRO A 178 4.47 5.88 11.40
N ILE A 179 3.28 6.40 11.07
CA ILE A 179 2.35 6.94 12.06
C ILE A 179 1.98 5.91 13.14
N VAL A 180 1.91 4.63 12.79
CA VAL A 180 1.59 3.55 13.74
C VAL A 180 2.65 3.37 14.82
N LEU A 181 3.89 3.80 14.56
CA LEU A 181 5.01 3.83 15.50
C LEU A 181 5.16 5.20 16.14
N ASN A 182 5.11 6.28 15.34
CA ASN A 182 5.36 7.65 15.79
C ASN A 182 4.20 8.23 16.62
N LYS A 183 2.96 7.95 16.25
CA LYS A 183 1.74 8.42 16.92
C LYS A 183 0.71 7.28 17.04
N PRO A 184 1.01 6.21 17.81
CA PRO A 184 0.24 4.96 17.84
C PRO A 184 -1.20 5.12 18.30
N ASN A 185 -1.54 6.24 18.95
CA ASN A 185 -2.87 6.55 19.45
C ASN A 185 -3.62 7.58 18.59
N SER A 186 -3.09 7.95 17.40
CA SER A 186 -3.79 8.85 16.50
C SER A 186 -4.95 8.15 15.80
N PRO A 187 -5.99 8.90 15.34
CA PRO A 187 -7.13 8.30 14.64
C PRO A 187 -6.72 7.46 13.43
N ALA A 188 -5.79 7.96 12.60
CA ALA A 188 -5.32 7.22 11.45
C ALA A 188 -4.54 5.95 11.85
N ALA A 189 -3.70 6.00 12.92
CA ALA A 189 -2.98 4.83 13.41
C ALA A 189 -3.93 3.73 13.88
N HIS A 190 -5.01 4.08 14.59
CA HIS A 190 -6.04 3.13 14.99
C HIS A 190 -6.77 2.52 13.79
N ALA A 191 -7.10 3.34 12.78
CA ALA A 191 -7.74 2.86 11.55
C ALA A 191 -6.85 1.88 10.78
N PHE A 192 -5.56 2.16 10.64
CA PHE A 192 -4.60 1.23 10.04
C PHE A 192 -4.46 -0.08 10.82
N LYS A 193 -4.41 -0.02 12.15
CA LYS A 193 -4.34 -1.23 12.99
C LYS A 193 -5.60 -2.09 12.90
N ARG A 194 -6.78 -1.47 12.82
CA ARG A 194 -8.05 -2.21 12.58
C ARG A 194 -8.01 -2.89 11.22
N LEU A 195 -7.69 -2.15 10.17
CA LEU A 195 -7.56 -2.71 8.83
C LEU A 195 -6.59 -3.89 8.80
N ALA A 196 -5.40 -3.75 9.42
CA ALA A 196 -4.43 -4.84 9.50
C ALA A 196 -5.01 -6.06 10.21
N GLY A 197 -5.68 -5.88 11.35
CA GLY A 197 -6.35 -6.97 12.05
C GLY A 197 -7.42 -7.66 11.20
N ASP A 198 -8.27 -6.89 10.52
CA ASP A 198 -9.33 -7.43 9.65
C ASP A 198 -8.74 -8.22 8.46
N LEU A 199 -7.60 -7.78 7.92
CA LEU A 199 -6.93 -8.46 6.81
C LEU A 199 -6.37 -9.84 7.21
N ILE A 200 -5.89 -9.99 8.45
CA ILE A 200 -5.32 -11.25 8.96
C ILE A 200 -6.31 -12.08 9.79
N GLY A 201 -7.57 -11.62 9.91
CA GLY A 201 -8.59 -12.32 10.69
C GLY A 201 -8.46 -12.14 12.21
N GLU A 202 -7.65 -11.18 12.67
CA GLU A 202 -7.46 -10.87 14.08
C GLU A 202 -8.23 -9.60 14.49
N LYS A 203 -8.89 -9.65 15.66
CA LYS A 203 -9.59 -8.46 16.18
C LYS A 203 -8.62 -7.51 16.88
N TYR A 204 -8.41 -6.34 16.31
CA TYR A 204 -7.70 -5.27 16.99
C TYR A 204 -8.50 -4.75 18.19
N LYS A 205 -7.96 -4.91 19.42
CA LYS A 205 -8.57 -4.40 20.64
C LYS A 205 -8.22 -2.92 20.82
N GLU A 206 -9.13 -2.04 20.41
CA GLU A 206 -9.01 -0.61 20.64
C GLU A 206 -9.34 -0.26 22.09
N ASN A 207 -8.57 0.64 22.70
CA ASN A 207 -8.90 1.16 24.03
C ASN A 207 -10.26 1.89 23.98
N ILE A 208 -11.17 1.62 24.92
CA ILE A 208 -12.56 2.11 24.97
C ILE A 208 -12.64 3.63 24.79
N PHE A 209 -11.69 4.38 25.34
CA PHE A 209 -11.60 5.84 25.21
C PHE A 209 -11.52 6.30 23.75
N TRP A 210 -10.69 5.66 22.94
CA TRP A 210 -10.52 6.03 21.53
C TRP A 210 -11.69 5.60 20.65
N LYS A 211 -12.36 4.52 21.00
CA LYS A 211 -13.59 4.08 20.32
C LYS A 211 -14.68 5.14 20.42
N THR A 212 -14.82 5.78 21.59
CA THR A 212 -15.78 6.87 21.81
C THR A 212 -15.40 8.13 21.01
N VAL A 213 -14.14 8.53 21.04
CA VAL A 213 -13.64 9.71 20.28
C VAL A 213 -13.83 9.55 18.77
N ASN A 214 -13.57 8.35 18.21
CA ASN A 214 -13.74 8.06 16.79
C ASN A 214 -15.21 8.07 16.37
N LYS A 215 -16.12 7.60 17.22
CA LYS A 215 -17.59 7.65 16.99
C LYS A 215 -18.09 9.09 16.86
N PHE A 216 -17.59 10.02 17.68
CA PHE A 216 -17.93 11.46 17.58
C PHE A 216 -17.36 12.14 16.33
N ARG A 217 -16.32 11.57 15.70
CA ARG A 217 -15.70 12.10 14.47
C ARG A 217 -16.26 11.50 13.18
N GLY A 218 -17.29 10.66 13.24
CA GLY A 218 -17.90 10.03 12.06
C GLY A 218 -17.02 9.00 11.35
N VAL A 219 -16.03 8.42 12.05
CA VAL A 219 -15.03 7.49 11.52
C VAL A 219 -15.26 6.06 12.04
N ALA A 220 -16.47 5.77 12.50
CA ALA A 220 -16.85 4.43 12.97
C ALA A 220 -17.54 3.64 11.87
#